data_416c4b6ca99af4a4729c582160381fed
#
_entry.id   416c4b6ca99af4a4729c582160381fed
#
_cell.length_a   1.000
_cell.length_b   1.000
_cell.length_c   1.000
_cell.angle_alpha   90.00
_cell.angle_beta   90.00
_cell.angle_gamma   90.00
#
_symmetry.space_group_name_H-M   'P 1'
#
loop_
_entity.id
_entity.type
_entity.pdbx_description
1 polymer ?
#
loop_
_entity_poly.entity_id
_entity_poly.type
_entity_poly.pdbx_seq_one_letter_code
_entity_poly.pdbx_strand_id
1 'polypeptide(L)'
;MKTNYHTIIAIDPDVDKSGVAALQIEGKHLVMHSLKFPELIDLLKWINEDKIHFPFMVVVEAGWLNAVSNYHTAAGRRGQRIAKNVGANHQVGKMIVEMCEHYNIPVTTIKPLKKMWQGKDGKITQEEIASFTGIIGRNNQEERDAALLAWVYAGLPIKTNFRK
;
A
#
# COMPACT_ATOMS: atom_id res chain seq x y z
N MET A 1 -10.69 19.78 -5.67
CA MET A 1 -9.26 20.15 -5.70
C MET A 1 -8.60 19.46 -6.88
N LYS A 2 -7.94 20.19 -7.75
CA LYS A 2 -7.05 19.55 -8.73
C LYS A 2 -5.86 18.98 -7.97
N THR A 3 -5.69 17.67 -8.04
CA THR A 3 -4.51 17.01 -7.50
C THR A 3 -3.28 17.46 -8.30
N ASN A 4 -2.29 18.02 -7.63
CA ASN A 4 -1.07 18.51 -8.27
C ASN A 4 -0.05 17.39 -8.54
N TYR A 5 -0.47 16.12 -8.54
CA TYR A 5 0.40 14.98 -8.81
C TYR A 5 -0.21 14.07 -9.87
N HIS A 6 0.65 13.43 -10.66
CA HIS A 6 0.27 12.53 -11.74
C HIS A 6 0.42 11.06 -11.37
N THR A 7 1.23 10.79 -10.36
CA THR A 7 1.57 9.43 -9.93
C THR A 7 1.32 9.26 -8.44
N ILE A 8 0.75 8.13 -8.07
CA ILE A 8 0.62 7.67 -6.68
C ILE A 8 1.58 6.53 -6.48
N ILE A 9 2.36 6.59 -5.40
CA ILE A 9 3.21 5.49 -4.92
C ILE A 9 2.61 5.01 -3.61
N ALA A 10 1.82 3.95 -3.67
CA ALA A 10 1.20 3.37 -2.50
C ALA A 10 2.09 2.29 -1.87
N ILE A 11 2.12 2.24 -0.55
CA ILE A 11 2.96 1.35 0.22
C ILE A 11 2.12 0.63 1.27
N ASP A 12 2.16 -0.70 1.24
CA ASP A 12 1.70 -1.58 2.31
C ASP A 12 2.93 -2.03 3.12
N PRO A 13 3.15 -1.45 4.32
CA PRO A 13 4.37 -1.68 5.07
C PRO A 13 4.46 -3.11 5.61
N ASP A 14 5.61 -3.74 5.43
CA ASP A 14 5.93 -5.03 6.01
C ASP A 14 7.38 -5.08 6.47
N VAL A 15 7.64 -5.82 7.54
CA VAL A 15 8.96 -5.92 8.18
C VAL A 15 10.00 -6.60 7.28
N ASP A 16 9.58 -7.50 6.41
CA ASP A 16 10.47 -8.19 5.46
C ASP A 16 10.54 -7.43 4.14
N LYS A 17 9.45 -7.38 3.41
CA LYS A 17 9.35 -6.64 2.15
C LYS A 17 8.00 -5.94 2.06
N SER A 18 8.01 -4.64 1.99
CA SER A 18 6.79 -3.86 1.76
C SER A 18 6.28 -4.03 0.34
N GLY A 19 4.95 -4.13 0.19
CA GLY A 19 4.30 -3.99 -1.11
C GLY A 19 4.34 -2.55 -1.57
N VAL A 20 4.71 -2.33 -2.82
CA VAL A 20 4.81 -1.00 -3.43
C VAL A 20 4.09 -1.01 -4.77
N ALA A 21 3.20 -0.07 -4.97
CA ALA A 21 2.50 0.10 -6.24
C ALA A 21 2.64 1.53 -6.75
N ALA A 22 3.16 1.68 -7.95
CA ALA A 22 3.21 2.97 -8.64
C ALA A 22 2.09 3.03 -9.68
N LEU A 23 1.18 3.98 -9.51
CA LEU A 23 0.04 4.21 -10.38
C LEU A 23 0.16 5.55 -11.07
N GLN A 24 0.34 5.53 -12.39
CA GLN A 24 0.16 6.71 -13.23
C GLN A 24 -1.34 6.91 -13.48
N ILE A 25 -1.90 8.00 -12.95
CA ILE A 25 -3.35 8.17 -12.84
C ILE A 25 -4.03 8.29 -14.21
N GLU A 26 -3.49 9.11 -15.09
CA GLU A 26 -4.11 9.41 -16.40
C GLU A 26 -4.24 8.15 -17.27
N GLY A 27 -3.15 7.41 -17.43
CA GLY A 27 -3.14 6.17 -18.22
C GLY A 27 -3.60 4.94 -17.45
N LYS A 28 -3.88 5.05 -16.16
CA LYS A 28 -4.17 3.92 -15.25
C LYS A 28 -3.10 2.83 -15.32
N HIS A 29 -1.86 3.25 -15.59
CA HIS A 29 -0.74 2.34 -15.67
C HIS A 29 -0.22 2.04 -14.28
N LEU A 30 -0.21 0.76 -13.93
CA LEU A 30 0.12 0.29 -12.59
C LEU A 30 1.28 -0.70 -12.63
N VAL A 31 2.27 -0.46 -11.82
CA VAL A 31 3.44 -1.33 -11.61
C VAL A 31 3.55 -1.66 -10.12
N MET A 32 3.87 -2.91 -9.81
CA MET A 32 3.97 -3.40 -8.44
C MET A 32 5.34 -4.03 -8.18
N HIS A 33 5.83 -3.85 -6.96
CA HIS A 33 7.06 -4.45 -6.46
C HIS A 33 6.94 -4.83 -4.99
N SER A 34 7.76 -5.79 -4.58
CA SER A 34 8.05 -6.05 -3.17
C SER A 34 9.46 -5.61 -2.88
N LEU A 35 9.64 -4.65 -1.98
CA LEU A 35 10.94 -4.02 -1.70
C LEU A 35 11.27 -4.11 -0.21
N LYS A 36 12.53 -4.40 0.10
CA LYS A 36 13.09 -4.22 1.43
C LYS A 36 13.15 -2.73 1.78
N PHE A 37 13.15 -2.41 3.05
CA PHE A 37 13.17 -1.03 3.53
C PHE A 37 14.28 -0.17 2.88
N PRO A 38 15.56 -0.59 2.81
CA PRO A 38 16.60 0.23 2.17
C PRO A 38 16.33 0.45 0.68
N GLU A 39 15.90 -0.59 -0.05
CA GLU A 39 15.58 -0.51 -1.48
C GLU A 39 14.43 0.45 -1.75
N LEU A 40 13.41 0.42 -0.88
CA LEU A 40 12.25 1.32 -0.96
C LEU A 40 12.68 2.78 -0.76
N ILE A 41 13.49 3.06 0.25
CA ILE A 41 13.96 4.42 0.53
C ILE A 41 14.83 4.94 -0.63
N ASP A 42 15.73 4.12 -1.16
CA ASP A 42 16.55 4.48 -2.32
C ASP A 42 15.69 4.80 -3.55
N LEU A 43 14.66 4.00 -3.82
CA LEU A 43 13.71 4.24 -4.91
C LEU A 43 12.98 5.57 -4.73
N LEU A 44 12.45 5.84 -3.54
CA LEU A 44 11.72 7.07 -3.26
C LEU A 44 12.61 8.32 -3.38
N LYS A 45 13.85 8.24 -2.94
CA LYS A 45 14.84 9.30 -3.11
C LYS A 45 15.12 9.57 -4.59
N TRP A 46 15.34 8.52 -5.35
CA TRP A 46 15.61 8.61 -6.79
C TRP A 46 14.42 9.26 -7.54
N ILE A 47 13.20 8.82 -7.28
CA ILE A 47 12.00 9.43 -7.88
C ILE A 47 11.87 10.91 -7.49
N ASN A 48 12.21 11.24 -6.24
CA ASN A 48 12.09 12.60 -5.73
C ASN A 48 13.06 13.61 -6.38
N GLU A 49 14.13 13.13 -7.02
CA GLU A 49 15.09 13.99 -7.72
C GLU A 49 14.43 14.77 -8.87
N ASP A 50 13.41 14.21 -9.51
CA ASP A 50 12.71 14.83 -10.63
C ASP A 50 11.21 15.11 -10.36
N LYS A 51 10.87 15.36 -9.10
CA LYS A 51 9.49 15.65 -8.68
C LYS A 51 8.86 16.90 -9.33
N ILE A 52 9.66 17.78 -9.87
CA ILE A 52 9.18 18.99 -10.55
C ILE A 52 8.53 18.63 -11.89
N HIS A 53 9.15 17.72 -12.65
CA HIS A 53 8.63 17.27 -13.94
C HIS A 53 7.65 16.11 -13.79
N PHE A 54 7.84 15.26 -12.77
CA PHE A 54 7.02 14.09 -12.47
C PHE A 54 6.46 14.15 -11.05
N PRO A 55 5.50 15.05 -10.79
CA PRO A 55 4.92 15.20 -9.47
C PRO A 55 4.20 13.93 -9.02
N PHE A 56 4.48 13.48 -7.81
CA PHE A 56 3.93 12.28 -7.23
C PHE A 56 3.52 12.47 -5.77
N MET A 57 2.75 11.53 -5.24
CA MET A 57 2.37 11.44 -3.84
C MET A 57 2.66 10.02 -3.32
N VAL A 58 3.39 9.91 -2.22
CA VAL A 58 3.55 8.65 -1.49
C VAL A 58 2.37 8.49 -0.53
N VAL A 59 1.71 7.34 -0.59
CA VAL A 59 0.57 6.99 0.26
C VAL A 59 0.92 5.73 1.06
N VAL A 60 1.02 5.85 2.36
CA VAL A 60 1.39 4.74 3.26
C VAL A 60 0.15 4.25 4.00
N GLU A 61 -0.11 2.94 3.94
CA GLU A 61 -1.14 2.34 4.78
C GLU A 61 -0.71 2.40 6.25
N ALA A 62 -1.52 3.07 7.07
CA ALA A 62 -1.22 3.35 8.46
C ALA A 62 -2.04 2.46 9.39
N GLY A 63 -1.63 1.20 9.54
CA GLY A 63 -2.28 0.23 10.42
C GLY A 63 -2.37 0.69 11.88
N TRP A 64 -1.45 1.51 12.33
CA TRP A 64 -1.44 2.08 13.69
C TRP A 64 -2.55 3.11 13.95
N LEU A 65 -3.27 3.55 12.93
CA LEU A 65 -4.43 4.44 13.07
C LEU A 65 -5.72 3.68 13.39
N ASN A 66 -5.72 2.35 13.30
CA ASN A 66 -6.84 1.53 13.71
C ASN A 66 -6.87 1.37 15.23
N ALA A 67 -8.06 1.33 15.81
CA ALA A 67 -8.22 1.01 17.21
C ALA A 67 -7.72 -0.41 17.51
N VAL A 68 -7.04 -0.58 18.65
CA VAL A 68 -6.37 -1.83 19.09
C VAL A 68 -7.31 -3.03 19.24
N SER A 69 -8.62 -2.82 19.27
CA SER A 69 -9.64 -3.85 19.53
C SER A 69 -9.68 -5.02 18.52
N ASN A 70 -9.08 -4.87 17.36
CA ASN A 70 -9.11 -5.92 16.32
C ASN A 70 -8.07 -7.04 16.52
N TYR A 71 -7.20 -6.92 17.50
CA TYR A 71 -6.09 -7.87 17.73
C TYR A 71 -6.31 -8.83 18.89
N HIS A 72 -7.42 -8.71 19.60
CA HIS A 72 -7.71 -9.49 20.81
C HIS A 72 -8.34 -10.88 20.56
N THR A 73 -8.53 -11.28 19.32
CA THR A 73 -9.25 -12.53 18.97
C THR A 73 -8.39 -13.79 19.02
N ALA A 74 -7.07 -13.67 19.12
CA ALA A 74 -6.16 -14.81 19.23
C ALA A 74 -5.48 -14.84 20.59
N ALA A 75 -5.73 -15.92 21.35
CA ALA A 75 -5.10 -16.14 22.65
C ALA A 75 -3.77 -16.91 22.53
N GLY A 76 -2.89 -16.78 23.53
CA GLY A 76 -1.66 -17.55 23.69
C GLY A 76 -0.53 -17.15 22.75
N ARG A 77 0.39 -18.09 22.46
CA ARG A 77 1.61 -17.85 21.66
C ARG A 77 1.32 -17.34 20.24
N ARG A 78 0.24 -17.83 19.63
CA ARG A 78 -0.18 -17.39 18.28
C ARG A 78 -0.61 -15.92 18.30
N GLY A 79 -1.38 -15.52 19.30
CA GLY A 79 -1.82 -14.12 19.46
C GLY A 79 -0.64 -13.18 19.71
N GLN A 80 0.33 -13.60 20.52
CA GLN A 80 1.56 -12.83 20.80
C GLN A 80 2.41 -12.66 19.54
N ARG A 81 2.55 -13.70 18.70
CA ARG A 81 3.29 -13.63 17.44
C ARG A 81 2.62 -12.70 16.45
N ILE A 82 1.29 -12.76 16.32
CA ILE A 82 0.52 -11.86 15.46
C ILE A 82 0.69 -10.41 15.91
N ALA A 83 0.54 -10.15 17.21
CA ALA A 83 0.70 -8.80 17.77
C ALA A 83 2.12 -8.26 17.55
N LYS A 84 3.15 -9.10 17.69
CA LYS A 84 4.54 -8.71 17.41
C LYS A 84 4.76 -8.35 15.95
N ASN A 85 4.25 -9.15 15.02
CA ASN A 85 4.39 -8.89 13.58
C ASN A 85 3.64 -7.62 13.17
N VAL A 86 2.43 -7.42 13.66
CA VAL A 86 1.65 -6.19 13.44
C VAL A 86 2.40 -4.97 13.98
N GLY A 87 2.96 -5.06 15.19
CA GLY A 87 3.76 -3.98 15.78
C GLY A 87 5.01 -3.68 14.95
N ALA A 88 5.69 -4.71 14.44
CA ALA A 88 6.86 -4.54 13.58
C ALA A 88 6.50 -3.86 12.26
N ASN A 89 5.40 -4.26 11.62
CA ASN A 89 4.92 -3.63 10.38
C ASN A 89 4.50 -2.18 10.61
N HIS A 90 3.83 -1.88 11.73
CA HIS A 90 3.50 -0.51 12.11
C HIS A 90 4.76 0.35 12.28
N GLN A 91 5.80 -0.18 12.90
CA GLN A 91 7.07 0.53 13.07
C GLN A 91 7.74 0.81 11.73
N VAL A 92 7.77 -0.16 10.82
CA VAL A 92 8.29 0.04 9.45
C VAL A 92 7.50 1.14 8.74
N GLY A 93 6.18 1.13 8.81
CA GLY A 93 5.34 2.16 8.21
C GLY A 93 5.63 3.56 8.75
N LYS A 94 5.79 3.70 10.05
CA LYS A 94 6.17 4.98 10.69
C LYS A 94 7.55 5.45 10.25
N MET A 95 8.51 4.53 10.14
CA MET A 95 9.87 4.86 9.65
C MET A 95 9.86 5.28 8.18
N ILE A 96 9.03 4.68 7.34
CA ILE A 96 8.88 5.10 5.93
C ILE A 96 8.37 6.54 5.87
N VAL A 97 7.35 6.90 6.66
CA VAL A 97 6.82 8.27 6.73
C VAL A 97 7.90 9.25 7.21
N GLU A 98 8.61 8.91 8.28
CA GLU A 98 9.70 9.73 8.83
C GLU A 98 10.82 9.96 7.81
N MET A 99 11.22 8.92 7.07
CA MET A 99 12.23 9.05 6.00
C MET A 99 11.74 9.92 4.84
N CYS A 100 10.48 9.80 4.46
CA CYS A 100 9.89 10.68 3.45
C CYS A 100 9.92 12.15 3.90
N GLU A 101 9.52 12.42 5.12
CA GLU A 101 9.56 13.77 5.70
C GLU A 101 11.00 14.32 5.76
N HIS A 102 11.95 13.50 6.20
CA HIS A 102 13.37 13.85 6.28
C HIS A 102 13.97 14.24 4.92
N TYR A 103 13.60 13.54 3.85
CA TYR A 103 14.07 13.82 2.48
C TYR A 103 13.15 14.76 1.68
N ASN A 104 12.17 15.39 2.32
CA ASN A 104 11.18 16.25 1.65
C ASN A 104 10.45 15.54 0.49
N ILE A 105 10.14 14.27 0.67
CA ILE A 105 9.32 13.47 -0.24
C ILE A 105 7.85 13.67 0.12
N PRO A 106 6.98 14.03 -0.81
CA PRO A 106 5.54 14.19 -0.54
C PRO A 106 4.93 12.89 -0.03
N VAL A 107 4.39 12.89 1.18
CA VAL A 107 3.84 11.69 1.82
C VAL A 107 2.54 11.99 2.56
N THR A 108 1.62 11.07 2.51
CA THR A 108 0.41 11.03 3.34
C THR A 108 0.14 9.62 3.84
N THR A 109 -0.67 9.51 4.88
CA THR A 109 -1.09 8.23 5.43
C THR A 109 -2.59 8.05 5.30
N ILE A 110 -3.03 6.83 5.07
CA ILE A 110 -4.45 6.48 5.15
C ILE A 110 -4.66 5.24 6.01
N LYS A 111 -5.82 5.14 6.62
CA LYS A 111 -6.21 3.96 7.38
C LYS A 111 -6.30 2.74 6.46
N PRO A 112 -6.04 1.53 6.96
CA PRO A 112 -6.25 0.30 6.22
C PRO A 112 -7.63 0.24 5.60
N LEU A 113 -7.67 -0.21 4.34
CA LEU A 113 -8.91 -0.37 3.61
C LEU A 113 -9.78 -1.48 4.23
N LYS A 114 -11.08 -1.35 4.05
CA LYS A 114 -12.03 -2.36 4.52
C LYS A 114 -11.77 -3.70 3.85
N LYS A 115 -11.64 -4.75 4.65
CA LYS A 115 -11.49 -6.14 4.19
C LYS A 115 -12.86 -6.69 3.78
N MET A 116 -13.13 -6.71 2.49
CA MET A 116 -14.42 -7.10 1.93
C MET A 116 -14.31 -8.02 0.70
N TRP A 117 -13.11 -8.49 0.43
CA TRP A 117 -12.77 -9.27 -0.75
C TRP A 117 -12.87 -10.79 -0.48
N GLN A 118 -12.74 -11.59 -1.51
CA GLN A 118 -12.97 -13.05 -1.43
C GLN A 118 -11.75 -13.84 -0.93
N GLY A 119 -10.58 -13.22 -0.85
CA GLY A 119 -9.37 -13.85 -0.38
C GLY A 119 -9.39 -14.13 1.13
N LYS A 120 -8.35 -14.80 1.58
CA LYS A 120 -8.15 -15.12 3.01
C LYS A 120 -8.23 -13.83 3.85
N ASP A 121 -8.96 -13.88 4.94
CA ASP A 121 -9.17 -12.76 5.87
C ASP A 121 -9.79 -11.52 5.20
N GLY A 122 -10.54 -11.71 4.10
CA GLY A 122 -11.18 -10.63 3.35
C GLY A 122 -10.22 -9.80 2.49
N LYS A 123 -9.02 -10.31 2.24
CA LYS A 123 -8.04 -9.66 1.37
C LYS A 123 -8.38 -9.84 -0.11
N ILE A 124 -7.91 -8.91 -0.94
CA ILE A 124 -8.16 -8.96 -2.38
C ILE A 124 -7.37 -10.09 -3.04
N THR A 125 -8.04 -10.82 -3.94
CA THR A 125 -7.41 -11.86 -4.74
C THR A 125 -6.76 -11.30 -6.01
N GLN A 126 -5.97 -12.15 -6.68
CA GLN A 126 -5.35 -11.78 -7.95
C GLN A 126 -6.40 -11.54 -9.04
N GLU A 127 -7.44 -12.36 -9.08
CA GLU A 127 -8.53 -12.25 -10.03
C GLU A 127 -9.34 -10.96 -9.81
N GLU A 128 -9.61 -10.63 -8.56
CA GLU A 128 -10.34 -9.41 -8.21
C GLU A 128 -9.57 -8.16 -8.60
N ILE A 129 -8.28 -8.04 -8.23
CA ILE A 129 -7.48 -6.87 -8.59
C ILE A 129 -7.29 -6.75 -10.11
N ALA A 130 -7.08 -7.86 -10.81
CA ALA A 130 -6.95 -7.91 -12.26
C ALA A 130 -8.22 -7.45 -12.99
N SER A 131 -9.40 -7.73 -12.43
CA SER A 131 -10.69 -7.44 -13.07
C SER A 131 -10.94 -5.96 -13.33
N PHE A 132 -10.37 -5.06 -12.54
CA PHE A 132 -10.56 -3.62 -12.72
C PHE A 132 -9.25 -2.86 -13.02
N THR A 133 -8.09 -3.42 -12.71
CA THR A 133 -6.80 -2.80 -13.01
C THR A 133 -6.19 -3.26 -14.32
N GLY A 134 -6.57 -4.44 -14.81
CA GLY A 134 -5.98 -5.07 -15.98
C GLY A 134 -4.57 -5.63 -15.75
N ILE A 135 -4.12 -5.76 -14.49
CA ILE A 135 -2.81 -6.32 -14.16
C ILE A 135 -2.73 -7.77 -14.65
N ILE A 136 -1.65 -8.10 -15.35
CA ILE A 136 -1.33 -9.43 -15.83
C ILE A 136 -0.08 -9.94 -15.09
N GLY A 137 -0.07 -11.23 -14.75
CA GLY A 137 1.08 -11.90 -14.17
C GLY A 137 0.96 -12.17 -12.68
N ARG A 138 2.00 -12.81 -12.15
CA ARG A 138 2.07 -13.19 -10.74
C ARG A 138 2.36 -11.99 -9.85
N ASN A 139 1.65 -11.92 -8.74
CA ASN A 139 1.88 -10.94 -7.68
C ASN A 139 1.60 -11.58 -6.32
N ASN A 140 2.17 -11.02 -5.28
CA ASN A 140 1.92 -11.45 -3.91
C ASN A 140 0.83 -10.59 -3.25
N GLN A 141 0.50 -10.90 -2.00
CA GLN A 141 -0.59 -10.21 -1.30
C GLN A 141 -0.23 -8.75 -0.99
N GLU A 142 0.99 -8.47 -0.57
CA GLU A 142 1.46 -7.13 -0.22
C GLU A 142 1.44 -6.21 -1.46
N GLU A 143 1.82 -6.74 -2.62
CA GLU A 143 1.73 -6.02 -3.90
C GLU A 143 0.28 -5.70 -4.28
N ARG A 144 -0.64 -6.66 -4.10
CA ARG A 144 -2.07 -6.43 -4.36
C ARG A 144 -2.68 -5.43 -3.41
N ASP A 145 -2.34 -5.50 -2.13
CA ASP A 145 -2.84 -4.58 -1.12
C ASP A 145 -2.34 -3.15 -1.42
N ALA A 146 -1.09 -2.98 -1.81
CA ALA A 146 -0.54 -1.70 -2.26
C ALA A 146 -1.22 -1.19 -3.55
N ALA A 147 -1.46 -2.07 -4.52
CA ALA A 147 -2.15 -1.72 -5.76
C ALA A 147 -3.59 -1.25 -5.52
N LEU A 148 -4.32 -1.96 -4.66
CA LEU A 148 -5.67 -1.57 -4.26
C LEU A 148 -5.65 -0.20 -3.55
N LEU A 149 -4.69 0.03 -2.68
CA LEU A 149 -4.51 1.30 -1.98
C LEU A 149 -4.31 2.45 -2.97
N ALA A 150 -3.42 2.29 -3.96
CA ALA A 150 -3.18 3.28 -5.01
C ALA A 150 -4.44 3.59 -5.80
N TRP A 151 -5.17 2.55 -6.20
CA TRP A 151 -6.39 2.66 -6.99
C TRP A 151 -7.51 3.39 -6.26
N VAL A 152 -7.75 3.03 -5.00
CA VAL A 152 -8.75 3.67 -4.15
C VAL A 152 -8.38 5.13 -3.86
N TYR A 153 -7.12 5.38 -3.52
CA TYR A 153 -6.65 6.75 -3.25
C TYR A 153 -6.78 7.66 -4.48
N ALA A 154 -6.56 7.12 -5.68
CA ALA A 154 -6.77 7.84 -6.94
C ALA A 154 -8.24 8.12 -7.26
N GLY A 155 -9.18 7.53 -6.52
CA GLY A 155 -10.60 7.65 -6.80
C GLY A 155 -11.05 6.94 -8.08
N LEU A 156 -10.28 5.94 -8.53
CA LEU A 156 -10.59 5.20 -9.75
C LEU A 156 -11.73 4.19 -9.51
N PRO A 157 -12.57 3.92 -10.52
CA PRO A 157 -13.72 3.04 -10.36
C PRO A 157 -13.30 1.59 -10.16
N ILE A 158 -13.95 0.91 -9.22
CA ILE A 158 -13.83 -0.52 -8.98
C ILE A 158 -15.04 -1.20 -9.61
N LYS A 159 -14.82 -1.88 -10.72
CA LYS A 159 -15.84 -2.67 -11.40
C LYS A 159 -15.49 -4.14 -11.24
N THR A 160 -16.14 -4.83 -10.33
CA THR A 160 -16.00 -6.27 -10.18
C THR A 160 -17.19 -6.97 -10.81
N ASN A 161 -16.92 -7.93 -11.67
CA ASN A 161 -17.96 -8.82 -12.23
C ASN A 161 -18.31 -9.96 -11.27
N PHE A 162 -17.72 -9.98 -10.09
CA PHE A 162 -18.02 -10.98 -9.06
C PHE A 162 -19.31 -10.56 -8.35
N ARG A 163 -20.43 -11.10 -8.81
CA ARG A 163 -21.68 -11.02 -8.05
C ARG A 163 -21.53 -11.87 -6.78
N LYS A 164 -21.88 -11.28 -5.65
CA LYS A 164 -22.08 -12.00 -4.40
C LYS A 164 -23.22 -13.00 -4.55
#